data_d7ecf50ddf0579a80e6e6ddefd35cbd5
#
_entry.id   d7ecf50ddf0579a80e6e6ddefd35cbd5
#
_cell.length_a   1.000
_cell.length_b   1.000
_cell.length_c   1.000
_cell.angle_alpha   90.00
_cell.angle_beta   90.00
_cell.angle_gamma   90.00
#
_symmetry.space_group_name_H-M   'P 1'
#
loop_
_entity.id
_entity.type
_entity.pdbx_description
1 polymer ?
#
loop_
_entity_poly.entity_id
_entity_poly.type
_entity_poly.pdbx_seq_one_letter_code
_entity_poly.pdbx_strand_id
1 'polypeptide(L)'
;GLFYMEKQLEDFIISNWENTEFGMKYDLIYEDGVLVSQQYRTSIGKIDILAKDKITRNHVVIELKKNQTSDDTIGQLSRYMGWVKEHKKDDAVKGIIVAGKFDEKLRYAKTMVPNSEAFLYEIDFKIKEYK
;
A
#
# COMPACT_ATOMS: atom_id res chain seq x y z
N GLY A 1 10.10 -7.09 14.35
CA GLY A 1 9.42 -7.84 13.30
C GLY A 1 10.38 -8.67 12.47
N LEU A 2 9.83 -9.50 11.61
CA LEU A 2 10.62 -10.34 10.72
C LEU A 2 11.24 -9.56 9.55
N PHE A 3 10.77 -8.35 9.32
CA PHE A 3 11.30 -7.53 8.24
C PHE A 3 12.27 -6.49 8.80
N TYR A 4 13.47 -6.45 8.23
CA TYR A 4 14.48 -5.46 8.59
C TYR A 4 14.29 -4.16 7.84
N MET A 5 13.69 -4.21 6.64
CA MET A 5 13.51 -3.04 5.78
C MET A 5 12.11 -3.02 5.18
N GLU A 6 11.63 -1.82 4.86
CA GLU A 6 10.33 -1.68 4.20
C GLU A 6 10.31 -2.37 2.84
N LYS A 7 11.45 -2.39 2.15
CA LYS A 7 11.60 -3.09 0.87
C LYS A 7 11.30 -4.58 1.00
N GLN A 8 11.73 -5.22 2.09
CA GLN A 8 11.46 -6.63 2.34
C GLN A 8 9.97 -6.88 2.55
N LEU A 9 9.31 -6.00 3.30
CA LEU A 9 7.85 -6.07 3.49
C LEU A 9 7.14 -5.93 2.15
N GLU A 10 7.56 -4.97 1.34
CA GLU A 10 7.01 -4.72 0.03
C GLU A 10 7.15 -5.94 -0.89
N ASP A 11 8.36 -6.50 -0.98
CA ASP A 11 8.62 -7.68 -1.78
C ASP A 11 7.77 -8.88 -1.33
N PHE A 12 7.61 -9.04 -0.02
CA PHE A 12 6.79 -10.11 0.54
C PHE A 12 5.32 -9.95 0.14
N ILE A 13 4.78 -8.75 0.23
CA ILE A 13 3.40 -8.48 -0.15
C ILE A 13 3.19 -8.74 -1.64
N ILE A 14 4.07 -8.25 -2.48
CA ILE A 14 3.97 -8.47 -3.94
C ILE A 14 4.05 -9.95 -4.28
N SER A 15 5.00 -10.69 -3.68
CA SER A 15 5.17 -12.12 -3.94
C SER A 15 3.97 -12.96 -3.51
N ASN A 16 3.23 -12.47 -2.51
CA ASN A 16 2.08 -13.19 -1.95
C ASN A 16 0.76 -12.47 -2.25
N TRP A 17 0.75 -11.59 -3.23
CA TRP A 17 -0.39 -10.71 -3.52
C TRP A 17 -1.74 -11.45 -3.52
N GLU A 18 -1.80 -12.57 -4.25
CA GLU A 18 -3.04 -13.34 -4.39
C GLU A 18 -3.53 -13.96 -3.08
N ASN A 19 -2.64 -14.10 -2.08
CA ASN A 19 -2.96 -14.65 -0.77
C ASN A 19 -3.26 -13.57 0.26
N THR A 20 -3.20 -12.29 -0.14
CA THR A 20 -3.52 -11.17 0.74
C THR A 20 -4.96 -10.70 0.49
N GLU A 21 -5.51 -9.95 1.45
CA GLU A 21 -6.81 -9.29 1.25
C GLU A 21 -6.80 -8.40 0.01
N PHE A 22 -5.66 -7.79 -0.28
CA PHE A 22 -5.53 -6.89 -1.42
C PHE A 22 -5.71 -7.62 -2.74
N GLY A 23 -5.15 -8.81 -2.87
CA GLY A 23 -5.28 -9.60 -4.10
C GLY A 23 -6.70 -10.01 -4.43
N MET A 24 -7.57 -10.06 -3.44
CA MET A 24 -8.99 -10.34 -3.64
C MET A 24 -9.73 -9.15 -4.25
N LYS A 25 -9.30 -7.94 -3.94
CA LYS A 25 -9.98 -6.70 -4.32
C LYS A 25 -9.28 -5.93 -5.43
N TYR A 26 -7.98 -6.04 -5.53
CA TYR A 26 -7.17 -5.19 -6.39
C TYR A 26 -6.24 -6.01 -7.27
N ASP A 27 -6.04 -5.52 -8.49
CA ASP A 27 -5.09 -6.07 -9.44
C ASP A 27 -3.79 -5.28 -9.41
N LEU A 28 -2.67 -5.97 -9.49
CA LEU A 28 -1.39 -5.34 -9.79
C LEU A 28 -1.40 -4.86 -11.25
N ILE A 29 -0.60 -3.86 -11.54
CA ILE A 29 -0.53 -3.23 -12.86
C ILE A 29 0.68 -3.76 -13.62
N TYR A 30 0.42 -4.21 -14.84
CA TYR A 30 1.45 -4.66 -15.78
C TYR A 30 1.40 -3.79 -17.03
N GLU A 31 2.56 -3.44 -17.56
CA GLU A 31 2.70 -2.75 -18.84
C GLU A 31 3.62 -3.57 -19.72
N ASP A 32 3.11 -4.00 -20.87
CA ASP A 32 3.86 -4.86 -21.80
C ASP A 32 4.41 -6.12 -21.12
N GLY A 33 3.61 -6.72 -20.23
CA GLY A 33 3.97 -7.93 -19.51
C GLY A 33 4.92 -7.72 -18.33
N VAL A 34 5.29 -6.49 -18.03
CA VAL A 34 6.20 -6.16 -16.94
C VAL A 34 5.41 -5.56 -15.77
N LEU A 35 5.69 -6.06 -14.57
CA LEU A 35 5.07 -5.53 -13.36
C LEU A 35 5.60 -4.11 -13.08
N VAL A 36 4.69 -3.13 -13.06
CA VAL A 36 5.06 -1.73 -12.78
C VAL A 36 4.49 -1.21 -11.48
N SER A 37 3.64 -1.99 -10.80
CA SER A 37 2.99 -1.58 -9.55
C SER A 37 3.97 -1.24 -8.44
N GLN A 38 5.02 -2.05 -8.29
CA GLN A 38 5.98 -1.91 -7.20
C GLN A 38 6.92 -0.75 -7.50
N GLN A 39 7.06 0.17 -6.54
CA GLN A 39 7.87 1.37 -6.71
C GLN A 39 7.48 2.12 -7.99
N TYR A 40 6.18 2.36 -8.11
CA TYR A 40 5.63 3.02 -9.29
C TYR A 40 6.14 4.44 -9.42
N ARG A 41 6.74 4.76 -10.58
CA ARG A 41 7.42 6.05 -10.79
C ARG A 41 6.44 7.18 -11.03
N THR A 42 6.65 8.29 -10.32
CA THR A 42 5.95 9.55 -10.55
C THR A 42 6.98 10.68 -10.66
N SER A 43 6.52 11.85 -11.07
CA SER A 43 7.40 13.02 -11.11
C SER A 43 7.78 13.56 -9.72
N ILE A 44 7.08 13.11 -8.67
CA ILE A 44 7.33 13.56 -7.29
C ILE A 44 7.92 12.46 -6.39
N GLY A 45 8.24 11.30 -6.96
CA GLY A 45 8.80 10.17 -6.22
C GLY A 45 8.19 8.87 -6.66
N LYS A 46 8.36 7.82 -5.84
CA LYS A 46 7.87 6.48 -6.16
C LYS A 46 6.81 6.06 -5.17
N ILE A 47 5.70 5.56 -5.69
CA ILE A 47 4.63 4.96 -4.89
C ILE A 47 5.05 3.54 -4.55
N ASP A 48 4.94 3.14 -3.28
CA ASP A 48 5.35 1.79 -2.88
C ASP A 48 4.63 0.74 -3.72
N ILE A 49 3.30 0.80 -3.77
CA ILE A 49 2.50 -0.07 -4.63
C ILE A 49 1.33 0.72 -5.21
N LEU A 50 1.19 0.70 -6.53
CA LEU A 50 0.01 1.21 -7.21
C LEU A 50 -0.77 0.04 -7.78
N ALA A 51 -2.05 -0.04 -7.45
CA ALA A 51 -2.92 -1.11 -7.90
C ALA A 51 -4.21 -0.53 -8.47
N LYS A 52 -5.09 -1.40 -8.98
CA LYS A 52 -6.40 -1.01 -9.48
C LYS A 52 -7.49 -1.87 -8.87
N ASP A 53 -8.60 -1.26 -8.51
CA ASP A 53 -9.77 -2.00 -8.07
C ASP A 53 -10.26 -2.92 -9.19
N LYS A 54 -10.53 -4.19 -8.86
CA LYS A 54 -10.95 -5.18 -9.86
C LYS A 54 -12.29 -4.82 -10.52
N ILE A 55 -13.15 -4.16 -9.79
CA ILE A 55 -14.52 -3.85 -10.24
C ILE A 55 -14.58 -2.47 -10.87
N THR A 56 -14.18 -1.44 -10.12
CA THR A 56 -14.31 -0.05 -10.55
C THR A 56 -13.21 0.40 -11.49
N ARG A 57 -12.07 -0.27 -11.47
CA ARG A 57 -10.84 0.09 -12.17
C ARG A 57 -10.21 1.39 -11.68
N ASN A 58 -10.67 1.92 -10.56
CA ASN A 58 -10.05 3.08 -9.93
C ASN A 58 -8.71 2.67 -9.31
N HIS A 59 -7.81 3.63 -9.22
CA HIS A 59 -6.47 3.39 -8.69
C HIS A 59 -6.46 3.34 -7.17
N VAL A 60 -5.54 2.55 -6.64
CA VAL A 60 -5.30 2.38 -5.21
C VAL A 60 -3.83 2.62 -4.95
N VAL A 61 -3.55 3.65 -4.15
CA VAL A 61 -2.18 4.00 -3.71
C VAL A 61 -1.93 3.33 -2.38
N ILE A 62 -0.90 2.50 -2.29
CA ILE A 62 -0.56 1.76 -1.07
C ILE A 62 0.82 2.20 -0.61
N GLU A 63 0.89 2.71 0.62
CA GLU A 63 2.13 3.09 1.29
C GLU A 63 2.41 2.14 2.44
N LEU A 64 3.64 1.67 2.54
CA LEU A 64 4.05 0.66 3.51
C LEU A 64 4.99 1.24 4.55
N LYS A 65 4.77 0.87 5.81
CA LYS A 65 5.67 1.19 6.92
C LYS A 65 5.91 -0.06 7.73
N LYS A 66 7.16 -0.50 7.85
CA LYS A 66 7.46 -1.73 8.58
C LYS A 66 7.22 -1.60 10.09
N ASN A 67 7.31 -0.37 10.61
CA ASN A 67 7.14 -0.08 12.03
C ASN A 67 5.92 0.82 12.25
N GLN A 68 6.03 1.71 13.22
CA GLN A 68 5.00 2.69 13.51
C GLN A 68 4.95 3.77 12.44
N THR A 69 3.74 4.17 12.09
CA THR A 69 3.52 5.28 11.17
C THR A 69 3.75 6.62 11.85
N SER A 70 3.92 7.66 11.04
CA SER A 70 4.06 9.05 11.49
C SER A 70 3.13 9.95 10.68
N ASP A 71 3.02 11.22 11.08
CA ASP A 71 2.22 12.21 10.36
C ASP A 71 2.70 12.37 8.91
N ASP A 72 4.00 12.19 8.65
CA ASP A 72 4.57 12.28 7.31
C ASP A 72 4.00 11.21 6.38
N THR A 73 3.61 10.05 6.92
CA THR A 73 3.05 8.96 6.13
C THR A 73 1.73 9.37 5.47
N ILE A 74 0.84 10.02 6.23
CA ILE A 74 -0.43 10.47 5.67
C ILE A 74 -0.23 11.59 4.65
N GLY A 75 0.74 12.47 4.90
CA GLY A 75 1.10 13.52 3.96
C GLY A 75 1.61 12.95 2.64
N GLN A 76 2.48 11.96 2.72
CA GLN A 76 3.01 11.26 1.55
C GLN A 76 1.90 10.54 0.77
N LEU A 77 1.02 9.83 1.48
CA LEU A 77 -0.12 9.18 0.87
C LEU A 77 -1.00 10.18 0.11
N SER A 78 -1.33 11.30 0.76
CA SER A 78 -2.16 12.34 0.16
C SER A 78 -1.54 12.91 -1.12
N ARG A 79 -0.23 13.18 -1.09
CA ARG A 79 0.46 13.71 -2.27
C ARG A 79 0.42 12.74 -3.43
N TYR A 80 0.65 11.46 -3.19
CA TYR A 80 0.60 10.45 -4.24
C TYR A 80 -0.82 10.23 -4.75
N MET A 81 -1.81 10.24 -3.87
CA MET A 81 -3.22 10.17 -4.29
C MET A 81 -3.57 11.34 -5.22
N GLY A 82 -3.15 12.55 -4.87
CA GLY A 82 -3.37 13.73 -5.69
C GLY A 82 -2.67 13.63 -7.04
N TRP A 83 -1.44 13.15 -7.06
CA TRP A 83 -0.70 12.95 -8.31
C TRP A 83 -1.42 11.96 -9.23
N VAL A 84 -1.88 10.83 -8.69
CA VAL A 84 -2.59 9.81 -9.47
C VAL A 84 -3.92 10.35 -9.98
N LYS A 85 -4.66 11.04 -9.12
CA LYS A 85 -5.93 11.66 -9.51
C LYS A 85 -5.76 12.54 -10.74
N GLU A 86 -4.75 13.38 -10.73
CA GLU A 86 -4.52 14.34 -11.81
C GLU A 86 -3.97 13.67 -13.07
N HIS A 87 -2.92 12.84 -12.93
CA HIS A 87 -2.21 12.26 -14.07
C HIS A 87 -2.94 11.07 -14.70
N LYS A 88 -3.74 10.36 -13.93
CA LYS A 88 -4.52 9.23 -14.43
C LYS A 88 -5.99 9.61 -14.67
N LYS A 89 -6.37 10.85 -14.40
CA LYS A 89 -7.75 11.34 -14.53
C LYS A 89 -8.73 10.44 -13.78
N ASP A 90 -8.38 10.12 -12.52
CA ASP A 90 -9.14 9.22 -11.67
C ASP A 90 -9.67 10.00 -10.47
N ASP A 91 -10.96 10.28 -10.45
CA ASP A 91 -11.59 11.07 -9.39
C ASP A 91 -11.89 10.27 -8.12
N ALA A 92 -11.68 8.96 -8.16
CA ALA A 92 -12.00 8.06 -7.06
C ALA A 92 -10.79 7.25 -6.58
N VAL A 93 -9.62 7.88 -6.55
CA VAL A 93 -8.38 7.24 -6.05
C VAL A 93 -8.57 6.90 -4.58
N LYS A 94 -8.22 5.66 -4.21
CA LYS A 94 -8.19 5.20 -2.84
C LYS A 94 -6.76 5.21 -2.33
N GLY A 95 -6.59 5.52 -1.04
CA GLY A 95 -5.31 5.43 -0.36
C GLY A 95 -5.33 4.36 0.73
N ILE A 96 -4.25 3.62 0.86
CA ILE A 96 -4.09 2.59 1.89
C ILE A 96 -2.72 2.76 2.55
N ILE A 97 -2.71 2.73 3.88
CA ILE A 97 -1.48 2.65 4.66
C ILE A 97 -1.44 1.27 5.30
N VAL A 98 -0.34 0.55 5.11
CA VAL A 98 -0.09 -0.73 5.79
C VAL A 98 1.10 -0.52 6.72
N ALA A 99 0.92 -0.82 7.99
CA ALA A 99 1.97 -0.62 8.99
C ALA A 99 1.95 -1.71 10.05
N GLY A 100 3.08 -1.87 10.74
CA GLY A 100 3.16 -2.76 11.88
C GLY A 100 2.51 -2.19 13.13
N LYS A 101 2.32 -0.86 13.17
CA LYS A 101 1.78 -0.16 14.33
C LYS A 101 1.20 1.18 13.91
N PHE A 102 0.12 1.61 14.57
CA PHE A 102 -0.46 2.93 14.36
C PHE A 102 -0.45 3.73 15.65
N ASP A 103 -0.27 5.06 15.53
CA ASP A 103 -0.40 5.97 16.66
C ASP A 103 -1.71 6.76 16.57
N GLU A 104 -2.06 7.42 17.70
CA GLU A 104 -3.27 8.23 17.80
C GLU A 104 -3.26 9.42 16.84
N LYS A 105 -2.10 10.04 16.65
CA LYS A 105 -1.98 11.20 15.78
C LYS A 105 -2.33 10.84 14.34
N LEU A 106 -1.86 9.69 13.87
CA LEU A 106 -2.19 9.22 12.54
C LEU A 106 -3.68 8.94 12.41
N ARG A 107 -4.28 8.36 13.45
CA ARG A 107 -5.71 8.08 13.44
C ARG A 107 -6.53 9.35 13.20
N TYR A 108 -6.18 10.43 13.90
CA TYR A 108 -6.85 11.72 13.69
C TYR A 108 -6.58 12.28 12.29
N ALA A 109 -5.33 12.26 11.86
CA ALA A 109 -4.96 12.77 10.52
C ALA A 109 -5.69 12.04 9.41
N LYS A 110 -5.86 10.73 9.54
CA LYS A 110 -6.55 9.89 8.57
C LYS A 110 -8.01 10.32 8.36
N THR A 111 -8.68 10.81 9.40
CA THR A 111 -10.07 11.27 9.26
C THR A 111 -10.20 12.44 8.29
N MET A 112 -9.13 13.18 8.04
CA MET A 112 -9.11 14.32 7.14
C MET A 112 -8.73 13.96 5.70
N VAL A 113 -8.45 12.68 5.44
CA VAL A 113 -8.15 12.20 4.09
C VAL A 113 -9.26 11.25 3.65
N PRO A 114 -10.25 11.77 2.91
CA PRO A 114 -11.34 10.92 2.41
C PRO A 114 -10.78 9.80 1.54
N ASN A 115 -11.49 8.69 1.54
CA ASN A 115 -11.15 7.52 0.73
C ASN A 115 -9.80 6.91 1.08
N SER A 116 -9.42 6.92 2.37
CA SER A 116 -8.22 6.26 2.86
C SER A 116 -8.57 5.18 3.88
N GLU A 117 -7.79 4.12 3.89
CA GLU A 117 -7.93 2.99 4.79
C GLU A 117 -6.57 2.67 5.43
N ALA A 118 -6.59 2.00 6.57
CA ALA A 118 -5.39 1.60 7.28
C ALA A 118 -5.47 0.13 7.62
N PHE A 119 -4.36 -0.58 7.42
CA PHE A 119 -4.24 -2.01 7.71
C PHE A 119 -3.00 -2.25 8.56
N LEU A 120 -3.14 -3.13 9.56
CA LEU A 120 -2.01 -3.65 10.31
C LEU A 120 -1.55 -4.93 9.64
N TYR A 121 -0.24 -5.10 9.48
CA TYR A 121 0.27 -6.40 9.12
C TYR A 121 0.72 -7.13 10.37
N GLU A 122 0.53 -8.45 10.36
CA GLU A 122 0.99 -9.35 11.41
C GLU A 122 1.64 -10.54 10.74
N ILE A 123 2.69 -11.08 11.37
CA ILE A 123 3.40 -12.24 10.87
C ILE A 123 3.33 -13.33 11.92
N ASP A 124 2.79 -14.47 11.53
CA ASP A 124 2.67 -15.64 12.38
C ASP A 124 3.73 -16.66 11.95
N PHE A 125 4.80 -16.74 12.73
CA PHE A 125 5.90 -17.66 12.48
C PHE A 125 5.76 -18.86 13.37
N LYS A 126 5.71 -20.05 12.77
CA LYS A 126 5.56 -21.32 13.51
C LYS A 126 6.64 -22.31 13.10
N ILE A 127 7.18 -22.98 14.08
CA ILE A 127 8.05 -24.12 13.88
C ILE A 127 7.34 -25.34 14.48
N LYS A 128 7.18 -26.37 13.67
CA LYS A 128 6.52 -27.61 14.08
C LYS A 128 7.48 -28.78 13.91
N GLU A 129 7.40 -29.72 14.87
CA GLU A 129 8.13 -30.96 14.74
C GLU A 129 7.56 -31.77 13.58
N TYR A 130 8.43 -32.27 12.73
CA TYR A 130 8.03 -33.20 11.67
C TYR A 130 7.97 -34.61 12.24
N LYS A 131 6.86 -35.29 12.04
CA LYS A 131 6.64 -36.66 12.53
C LYS A 131 6.39 -37.64 11.42
#